data_db75f26abb05d4f581f2ea67f7585c2e
#
_entry.id   db75f26abb05d4f581f2ea67f7585c2e
#
_cell.length_a   1.000
_cell.length_b   1.000
_cell.length_c   1.000
_cell.angle_alpha   90.00
_cell.angle_beta   90.00
_cell.angle_gamma   90.00
#
_symmetry.space_group_name_H-M   'P 1'
#
loop_
_entity.id
_entity.type
_entity.pdbx_description
1 polymer ?
#
loop_
_entity_poly.entity_id
_entity_poly.type
_entity_poly.pdbx_seq_one_letter_code
_entity_poly.pdbx_strand_id
1 'polypeptide(L)'
;MWTGASFGAAVAAQRKKAAQQKFMAMAAATRPRLPYQTAPAARGRVAGLQEVKSFDCQWLGGNMPLITAAAGAEPGAAFAGFTEINCIPQGATVANRIGNKVVIRSLHVKATIGNQVLATLAVARVAVIYDKQPNGAFPAVADIFLDQPAGLTNGYSSVNIANKSRFTMLRDQFFNLDAAQSQIHTINWYIKGRWEVEFGANAGNIGDFRTGAIYLFAIYVGAVVNLNAGSARVRYFD
;
A
#
# COMPACT_ATOMS: atom_id res chain seq x y z
N MET A 1 42.69 -60.02 -23.19
CA MET A 1 44.04 -59.45 -22.95
C MET A 1 43.93 -57.93 -23.14
N TRP A 2 44.03 -57.16 -22.08
CA TRP A 2 44.08 -55.68 -22.15
C TRP A 2 45.53 -55.28 -22.42
N THR A 3 45.81 -54.66 -23.53
CA THR A 3 47.13 -54.20 -23.90
C THR A 3 47.56 -53.04 -23.08
N GLY A 4 48.69 -53.03 -22.40
CA GLY A 4 49.20 -52.00 -21.49
C GLY A 4 49.41 -50.65 -22.12
N ALA A 5 49.24 -50.47 -23.43
CA ALA A 5 49.31 -49.21 -24.16
C ALA A 5 48.12 -48.28 -23.88
N SER A 6 46.94 -48.80 -23.56
CA SER A 6 45.75 -47.99 -23.31
C SER A 6 45.76 -47.34 -21.92
N PHE A 7 46.37 -47.95 -20.94
CA PHE A 7 46.49 -47.47 -19.58
C PHE A 7 47.44 -46.25 -19.49
N GLY A 8 48.56 -46.33 -20.20
CA GLY A 8 49.52 -45.20 -20.26
C GLY A 8 48.95 -43.93 -20.89
N ALA A 9 48.13 -44.07 -21.94
CA ALA A 9 47.47 -42.96 -22.60
C ALA A 9 46.42 -42.29 -21.71
N ALA A 10 45.66 -43.06 -20.93
CA ALA A 10 44.66 -42.55 -20.02
C ALA A 10 45.31 -41.76 -18.87
N VAL A 11 46.43 -42.27 -18.30
CA VAL A 11 47.16 -41.59 -17.23
C VAL A 11 47.81 -40.27 -17.74
N ALA A 12 48.35 -40.28 -18.97
CA ALA A 12 48.90 -39.08 -19.59
C ALA A 12 47.84 -38.01 -19.86
N ALA A 13 46.64 -38.41 -20.30
CA ALA A 13 45.52 -37.51 -20.50
C ALA A 13 45.03 -36.87 -19.17
N GLN A 14 44.99 -37.65 -18.10
CA GLN A 14 44.63 -37.17 -16.77
C GLN A 14 45.65 -36.16 -16.21
N ARG A 15 46.95 -36.42 -16.41
CA ARG A 15 48.02 -35.48 -16.02
C ARG A 15 47.96 -34.18 -16.80
N LYS A 16 47.65 -34.21 -18.09
CA LYS A 16 47.45 -32.99 -18.91
C LYS A 16 46.25 -32.19 -18.41
N LYS A 17 45.13 -32.83 -18.10
CA LYS A 17 43.95 -32.13 -17.55
C LYS A 17 44.26 -31.48 -16.19
N ALA A 18 44.95 -32.20 -15.30
CA ALA A 18 45.33 -31.67 -14.00
C ALA A 18 46.32 -30.45 -14.10
N ALA A 19 47.27 -30.53 -15.03
CA ALA A 19 48.19 -29.43 -15.30
C ALA A 19 47.46 -28.20 -15.87
N GLN A 20 46.52 -28.43 -16.77
CA GLN A 20 45.71 -27.38 -17.37
C GLN A 20 44.80 -26.69 -16.33
N GLN A 21 44.21 -27.45 -15.41
CA GLN A 21 43.42 -26.91 -14.28
C GLN A 21 44.31 -26.11 -13.34
N LYS A 22 45.49 -26.56 -12.99
CA LYS A 22 46.46 -25.78 -12.18
C LYS A 22 46.86 -24.48 -12.86
N PHE A 23 47.11 -24.50 -14.15
CA PHE A 23 47.47 -23.30 -14.92
C PHE A 23 46.33 -22.29 -14.96
N MET A 24 45.09 -22.76 -15.15
CA MET A 24 43.90 -21.90 -15.11
C MET A 24 43.66 -21.31 -13.72
N ALA A 25 43.88 -22.08 -12.67
CA ALA A 25 43.79 -21.60 -11.29
C ALA A 25 44.88 -20.57 -10.97
N MET A 26 46.11 -20.76 -11.41
CA MET A 26 47.18 -19.75 -11.26
C MET A 26 46.91 -18.48 -12.09
N ALA A 27 46.39 -18.60 -13.30
CA ALA A 27 46.03 -17.47 -14.14
C ALA A 27 44.86 -16.65 -13.54
N ALA A 28 43.95 -17.33 -12.84
CA ALA A 28 42.87 -16.65 -12.09
C ALA A 28 43.37 -15.93 -10.84
N ALA A 29 44.40 -16.50 -10.17
CA ALA A 29 44.99 -15.90 -8.96
C ALA A 29 45.94 -14.72 -9.28
N THR A 30 46.51 -14.68 -10.47
CA THR A 30 47.43 -13.63 -10.93
C THR A 30 46.77 -12.51 -11.75
N ARG A 31 45.42 -12.54 -11.87
CA ARG A 31 44.77 -11.32 -12.38
C ARG A 31 45.10 -10.18 -11.44
N PRO A 32 45.81 -9.14 -11.88
CA PRO A 32 46.00 -7.96 -11.07
C PRO A 32 44.58 -7.52 -10.68
N ARG A 33 44.29 -7.49 -9.36
CA ARG A 33 43.12 -6.78 -8.89
C ARG A 33 43.29 -5.37 -9.38
N LEU A 34 42.60 -5.00 -10.45
CA LEU A 34 42.52 -3.62 -10.89
C LEU A 34 42.24 -2.83 -9.61
N PRO A 35 43.08 -1.81 -9.32
CA PRO A 35 42.84 -0.96 -8.18
C PRO A 35 41.41 -0.54 -8.30
N TYR A 36 40.61 -0.87 -7.27
CA TYR A 36 39.19 -0.58 -7.16
C TYR A 36 38.81 0.57 -8.06
N GLN A 37 38.36 0.31 -9.27
CA GLN A 37 37.52 1.28 -9.92
C GLN A 37 36.32 1.34 -9.00
N THR A 38 36.38 2.28 -8.06
CA THR A 38 35.19 2.79 -7.41
C THR A 38 34.24 3.06 -8.58
N ALA A 39 33.25 2.19 -8.74
CA ALA A 39 32.16 2.42 -9.66
C ALA A 39 31.84 3.89 -9.47
N PRO A 40 31.84 4.73 -10.54
CA PRO A 40 31.69 6.16 -10.37
C PRO A 40 30.55 6.33 -9.38
N ALA A 41 30.88 6.85 -8.21
CA ALA A 41 29.94 6.94 -7.11
C ALA A 41 28.72 7.58 -7.72
N ALA A 42 27.63 6.83 -7.82
CA ALA A 42 26.43 7.28 -8.52
C ALA A 42 26.15 8.64 -7.91
N ARG A 43 26.49 9.69 -8.67
CA ARG A 43 26.53 11.06 -8.21
C ARG A 43 25.21 11.32 -7.50
N GLY A 44 25.26 11.52 -6.21
CA GLY A 44 24.16 12.07 -5.43
C GLY A 44 23.18 11.12 -4.77
N ARG A 45 23.37 9.79 -4.79
CA ARG A 45 22.70 8.95 -3.81
C ARG A 45 23.65 8.64 -2.68
N VAL A 46 23.67 9.49 -1.68
CA VAL A 46 24.01 9.06 -0.32
C VAL A 46 22.93 8.02 0.03
N ALA A 47 23.23 6.77 -0.32
CA ALA A 47 22.36 5.64 0.01
C ALA A 47 22.35 5.58 1.53
N GLY A 48 21.36 6.18 2.17
CA GLY A 48 21.20 6.12 3.60
C GLY A 48 20.58 7.33 4.31
N LEU A 49 20.54 8.49 3.67
CA LEU A 49 20.02 9.69 4.35
C LEU A 49 18.80 10.31 3.63
N GLN A 50 17.97 9.48 3.03
CA GLN A 50 16.68 9.99 2.61
C GLN A 50 15.84 10.18 3.87
N GLU A 51 15.60 11.44 4.22
CA GLU A 51 14.80 11.80 5.40
C GLU A 51 13.40 11.21 5.27
N VAL A 52 12.99 10.45 6.28
CA VAL A 52 11.63 9.93 6.38
C VAL A 52 10.79 10.97 7.08
N LYS A 53 9.93 11.62 6.34
CA LYS A 53 8.95 12.55 6.88
C LYS A 53 7.69 11.82 7.33
N SER A 54 6.93 12.44 8.22
CA SER A 54 5.65 11.92 8.69
C SER A 54 4.57 12.99 8.61
N PHE A 55 3.44 12.61 8.04
CA PHE A 55 2.22 13.41 8.00
C PHE A 55 1.13 12.70 8.80
N ASP A 56 0.49 13.43 9.72
CA ASP A 56 -0.59 12.93 10.55
C ASP A 56 -1.92 13.56 10.13
N CYS A 57 -2.84 12.73 9.69
CA CYS A 57 -4.22 13.07 9.46
C CYS A 57 -5.04 12.62 10.67
N GLN A 58 -5.80 13.49 11.27
CA GLN A 58 -6.65 13.22 12.42
C GLN A 58 -8.08 13.63 12.12
N TRP A 59 -9.01 12.80 12.52
CA TRP A 59 -10.44 13.12 12.57
C TRP A 59 -10.89 13.00 14.01
N LEU A 60 -11.18 14.16 14.63
CA LEU A 60 -11.57 14.26 16.04
C LEU A 60 -13.07 14.54 16.13
N GLY A 61 -13.75 13.76 16.97
CA GLY A 61 -15.02 14.15 17.61
C GLY A 61 -16.23 14.37 16.71
N GLY A 62 -16.17 13.94 15.51
CA GLY A 62 -17.29 13.95 14.59
C GLY A 62 -17.20 12.68 13.77
N ASN A 63 -18.32 12.13 13.47
CA ASN A 63 -18.43 11.10 12.47
C ASN A 63 -17.42 11.43 11.35
N MET A 64 -16.53 10.50 10.99
CA MET A 64 -16.02 10.55 9.63
C MET A 64 -17.23 11.01 8.81
N PRO A 65 -17.14 12.03 7.94
CA PRO A 65 -18.28 12.33 7.11
C PRO A 65 -18.53 11.06 6.29
N LEU A 66 -19.33 10.20 6.88
CA LEU A 66 -19.99 9.13 6.14
C LEU A 66 -20.74 9.92 5.10
N ILE A 67 -20.35 9.79 3.86
CA ILE A 67 -21.11 10.36 2.78
C ILE A 67 -22.49 9.75 2.98
N THR A 68 -23.38 10.55 3.53
CA THR A 68 -24.77 10.18 3.68
C THR A 68 -25.21 9.75 2.28
N ALA A 69 -25.55 8.48 2.13
CA ALA A 69 -26.22 8.03 0.93
C ALA A 69 -27.35 9.02 0.65
N ALA A 70 -27.46 9.45 -0.59
CA ALA A 70 -28.50 10.37 -0.99
C ALA A 70 -29.86 9.90 -0.42
N ALA A 71 -30.62 10.82 0.14
CA ALA A 71 -31.94 10.54 0.69
C ALA A 71 -32.77 9.75 -0.31
N GLY A 72 -33.14 8.52 0.04
CA GLY A 72 -33.85 7.60 -0.86
C GLY A 72 -33.34 6.15 -0.78
N ALA A 73 -32.34 5.88 0.04
CA ALA A 73 -31.88 4.52 0.28
C ALA A 73 -33.00 3.66 0.93
N GLU A 74 -33.35 2.57 0.27
CA GLU A 74 -34.29 1.55 0.76
C GLU A 74 -33.87 1.03 2.15
N PRO A 75 -34.80 0.57 3.01
CA PRO A 75 -34.45 -0.08 4.27
C PRO A 75 -33.53 -1.28 4.01
N GLY A 76 -32.28 -1.19 4.48
CA GLY A 76 -31.22 -2.16 4.19
C GLY A 76 -30.16 -1.65 3.21
N ALA A 77 -30.30 -0.44 2.71
CA ALA A 77 -29.27 0.19 1.88
C ALA A 77 -27.96 0.38 2.66
N ALA A 78 -26.87 0.12 1.99
CA ALA A 78 -25.54 0.31 2.52
C ALA A 78 -25.15 1.78 2.51
N PHE A 79 -24.52 2.24 3.58
CA PHE A 79 -23.92 3.57 3.66
C PHE A 79 -22.43 3.44 3.45
N ALA A 80 -21.90 4.27 2.55
CA ALA A 80 -20.49 4.23 2.17
C ALA A 80 -19.84 5.60 2.28
N GLY A 81 -18.61 5.65 2.81
CA GLY A 81 -17.86 6.89 2.95
C GLY A 81 -16.38 6.74 2.66
N PHE A 82 -15.80 7.78 2.10
CA PHE A 82 -14.37 7.89 1.84
C PHE A 82 -13.76 9.04 2.63
N THR A 83 -12.51 8.82 3.07
CA THR A 83 -11.66 9.88 3.60
C THR A 83 -10.26 9.70 3.00
N GLU A 84 -9.72 10.77 2.47
CA GLU A 84 -8.33 10.80 2.04
C GLU A 84 -7.39 10.84 3.24
N ILE A 85 -6.34 10.03 3.22
CA ILE A 85 -5.39 9.94 4.35
C ILE A 85 -3.97 10.41 4.00
N ASN A 86 -3.67 10.66 2.74
CA ASN A 86 -2.36 11.11 2.28
C ASN A 86 -2.36 12.51 1.66
N CYS A 87 -3.25 13.38 2.11
CA CYS A 87 -3.35 14.79 1.69
C CYS A 87 -2.21 15.63 2.28
N ILE A 88 -0.98 15.43 1.80
CA ILE A 88 0.21 16.07 2.33
C ILE A 88 0.36 17.47 1.70
N PRO A 89 0.22 18.56 2.44
CA PRO A 89 0.40 19.91 1.90
C PRO A 89 1.87 20.17 1.55
N GLN A 90 2.10 21.09 0.61
CA GLN A 90 3.44 21.55 0.30
C GLN A 90 3.89 22.64 1.28
N GLY A 91 5.15 22.61 1.70
CA GLY A 91 5.70 23.60 2.61
C GLY A 91 7.04 23.18 3.21
N ALA A 92 7.59 24.05 4.04
CA ALA A 92 8.93 23.87 4.63
C ALA A 92 8.94 23.17 5.98
N THR A 93 7.79 22.70 6.49
CA THR A 93 7.74 22.01 7.79
C THR A 93 8.10 20.55 7.67
N VAL A 94 8.44 19.91 8.78
CA VAL A 94 8.80 18.48 8.85
C VAL A 94 7.66 17.53 8.43
N ALA A 95 6.42 18.00 8.45
CA ALA A 95 5.24 17.23 8.06
C ALA A 95 4.81 17.51 6.62
N ASN A 96 5.43 18.49 5.95
CA ASN A 96 5.04 18.92 4.62
C ASN A 96 6.01 18.36 3.57
N ARG A 97 5.49 18.11 2.37
CA ARG A 97 6.32 17.79 1.20
C ARG A 97 7.00 19.05 0.65
N ILE A 98 8.18 18.90 0.10
CA ILE A 98 8.88 19.99 -0.61
C ILE A 98 8.54 19.90 -2.10
N GLY A 99 8.64 18.71 -2.68
CA GLY A 99 8.37 18.45 -4.09
C GLY A 99 6.90 18.11 -4.40
N ASN A 100 6.65 17.87 -5.68
CA ASN A 100 5.34 17.41 -6.15
C ASN A 100 5.19 15.89 -6.12
N LYS A 101 6.28 15.16 -5.92
CA LYS A 101 6.29 13.70 -5.86
C LYS A 101 6.80 13.23 -4.51
N VAL A 102 6.10 12.25 -3.96
CA VAL A 102 6.50 11.58 -2.72
C VAL A 102 6.36 10.07 -2.86
N VAL A 103 7.14 9.34 -2.09
CA VAL A 103 7.04 7.88 -2.01
C VAL A 103 6.62 7.50 -0.60
N ILE A 104 5.40 7.02 -0.45
CA ILE A 104 4.88 6.56 0.83
C ILE A 104 5.49 5.20 1.17
N ARG A 105 6.02 5.07 2.39
CA ARG A 105 6.69 3.87 2.91
C ARG A 105 5.83 3.06 3.85
N SER A 106 5.01 3.72 4.62
CA SER A 106 4.09 3.04 5.53
C SER A 106 2.91 3.92 5.91
N LEU A 107 1.83 3.26 6.24
CA LEU A 107 0.61 3.83 6.76
C LEU A 107 0.34 3.21 8.12
N HIS A 108 -0.03 4.01 9.10
CA HIS A 108 -0.49 3.54 10.39
C HIS A 108 -1.87 4.14 10.65
N VAL A 109 -2.91 3.34 10.52
CA VAL A 109 -4.30 3.75 10.68
C VAL A 109 -4.81 3.25 12.02
N LYS A 110 -5.31 4.17 12.83
CA LYS A 110 -5.97 3.89 14.12
C LYS A 110 -7.34 4.51 14.10
N ALA A 111 -8.35 3.74 14.44
CA ALA A 111 -9.71 4.23 14.53
C ALA A 111 -10.54 3.36 15.49
N THR A 112 -11.63 3.91 15.93
CA THR A 112 -12.65 3.16 16.69
C THR A 112 -13.93 3.13 15.87
N ILE A 113 -14.43 1.92 15.63
CA ILE A 113 -15.71 1.71 14.96
C ILE A 113 -16.73 1.23 15.98
N GLY A 114 -17.91 1.81 15.97
CA GLY A 114 -18.94 1.48 16.93
C GLY A 114 -20.36 1.53 16.34
N ASN A 115 -21.24 0.71 16.88
CA ASN A 115 -22.65 0.74 16.57
C ASN A 115 -23.36 1.77 17.46
N GLN A 116 -24.12 2.68 16.86
CA GLN A 116 -24.90 3.67 17.62
C GLN A 116 -26.22 3.13 18.15
N VAL A 117 -26.77 2.11 17.53
CA VAL A 117 -28.07 1.55 17.90
C VAL A 117 -27.86 0.23 18.62
N LEU A 118 -28.02 0.27 19.93
CA LEU A 118 -27.71 -0.81 20.86
C LEU A 118 -28.53 -2.12 20.70
N ALA A 119 -29.55 -2.12 19.88
CA ALA A 119 -30.48 -3.25 19.76
C ALA A 119 -30.41 -3.99 18.43
N THR A 120 -29.55 -3.58 17.50
CA THR A 120 -29.56 -4.10 16.13
C THR A 120 -28.18 -4.57 15.71
N LEU A 121 -28.13 -5.70 15.03
CA LEU A 121 -26.92 -6.19 14.40
C LEU A 121 -26.49 -5.24 13.26
N ALA A 122 -25.22 -4.90 13.23
CA ALA A 122 -24.61 -4.19 12.12
C ALA A 122 -23.32 -4.89 11.68
N VAL A 123 -23.07 -4.87 10.40
CA VAL A 123 -21.80 -5.31 9.81
C VAL A 123 -21.17 -4.12 9.13
N ALA A 124 -19.93 -3.83 9.48
CA ALA A 124 -19.16 -2.80 8.83
C ALA A 124 -17.98 -3.42 8.09
N ARG A 125 -17.71 -2.92 6.91
CA ARG A 125 -16.49 -3.20 6.14
C ARG A 125 -15.66 -1.95 6.11
N VAL A 126 -14.41 -2.05 6.50
CA VAL A 126 -13.46 -0.95 6.44
C VAL A 126 -12.29 -1.37 5.58
N ALA A 127 -11.89 -0.51 4.64
CA ALA A 127 -10.82 -0.81 3.71
C ALA A 127 -9.88 0.39 3.54
N VAL A 128 -8.61 0.12 3.26
CA VAL A 128 -7.64 1.10 2.78
C VAL A 128 -7.38 0.82 1.32
N ILE A 129 -7.60 1.81 0.47
CA ILE A 129 -7.61 1.69 -0.98
C ILE A 129 -6.60 2.67 -1.57
N TYR A 130 -5.75 2.17 -2.45
CA TYR A 130 -4.84 2.97 -3.24
C TYR A 130 -5.40 3.16 -4.66
N ASP A 131 -5.70 4.39 -5.03
CA ASP A 131 -6.12 4.80 -6.36
C ASP A 131 -4.93 5.32 -7.16
N LYS A 132 -4.55 4.62 -8.19
CA LYS A 132 -3.43 4.99 -9.05
C LYS A 132 -3.73 6.16 -9.98
N GLN A 133 -5.01 6.41 -10.25
CA GLN A 133 -5.47 7.40 -11.22
C GLN A 133 -6.63 8.24 -10.65
N PRO A 134 -6.40 8.98 -9.55
CA PRO A 134 -7.41 9.87 -9.01
C PRO A 134 -7.72 10.98 -10.02
N ASN A 135 -8.98 11.38 -10.08
CA ASN A 135 -9.47 12.42 -10.99
C ASN A 135 -9.88 13.70 -10.27
N GLY A 136 -9.29 13.95 -9.10
CA GLY A 136 -9.59 15.13 -8.28
C GLY A 136 -10.88 15.04 -7.47
N ALA A 137 -11.53 13.86 -7.45
CA ALA A 137 -12.73 13.58 -6.66
C ALA A 137 -12.66 12.16 -6.09
N PHE A 138 -13.46 11.87 -5.07
CA PHE A 138 -13.63 10.50 -4.60
C PHE A 138 -14.25 9.63 -5.68
N PRO A 139 -13.79 8.36 -5.82
CA PRO A 139 -14.39 7.42 -6.74
C PRO A 139 -15.82 7.07 -6.30
N ALA A 140 -16.65 6.68 -7.24
CA ALA A 140 -17.93 6.06 -6.90
C ALA A 140 -17.70 4.70 -6.24
N VAL A 141 -18.58 4.29 -5.33
CA VAL A 141 -18.47 2.97 -4.66
C VAL A 141 -18.51 1.84 -5.67
N ALA A 142 -19.34 1.97 -6.71
CA ALA A 142 -19.46 1.03 -7.82
C ALA A 142 -18.21 0.89 -8.68
N ASP A 143 -17.32 1.90 -8.68
CA ASP A 143 -16.03 1.79 -9.35
C ASP A 143 -15.10 0.78 -8.65
N ILE A 144 -15.23 0.64 -7.33
CA ILE A 144 -14.36 -0.19 -6.49
C ILE A 144 -15.01 -1.54 -6.19
N PHE A 145 -16.30 -1.56 -5.91
CA PHE A 145 -17.05 -2.78 -5.58
C PHE A 145 -18.12 -3.05 -6.62
N LEU A 146 -18.39 -4.32 -6.86
CA LEU A 146 -19.42 -4.71 -7.80
C LEU A 146 -20.78 -4.19 -7.36
N ASP A 147 -21.46 -3.54 -8.29
CA ASP A 147 -22.82 -3.06 -8.17
C ASP A 147 -23.76 -4.05 -8.90
N GLN A 148 -24.07 -5.18 -8.24
CA GLN A 148 -24.93 -6.19 -8.85
C GLN A 148 -25.94 -6.75 -7.83
N PRO A 149 -27.25 -6.59 -8.10
CA PRO A 149 -27.80 -5.81 -9.24
C PRO A 149 -27.53 -4.32 -9.10
N ALA A 150 -27.58 -3.58 -10.20
CA ALA A 150 -27.25 -2.16 -10.25
C ALA A 150 -28.01 -1.35 -9.18
N GLY A 151 -27.30 -0.45 -8.49
CA GLY A 151 -27.83 0.34 -7.38
C GLY A 151 -27.81 -0.35 -6.03
N LEU A 152 -27.28 -1.58 -5.90
CA LEU A 152 -27.28 -2.37 -4.68
C LEU A 152 -25.89 -2.75 -4.15
N THR A 153 -24.89 -1.90 -4.33
CA THR A 153 -23.59 -2.10 -3.68
C THR A 153 -23.77 -2.13 -2.16
N ASN A 154 -23.34 -3.21 -1.53
CA ASN A 154 -23.44 -3.39 -0.09
C ASN A 154 -22.08 -3.78 0.53
N GLY A 155 -22.03 -3.90 1.85
CA GLY A 155 -20.82 -4.25 2.56
C GLY A 155 -20.17 -5.57 2.12
N TYR A 156 -20.93 -6.49 1.55
CA TYR A 156 -20.46 -7.81 1.09
C TYR A 156 -20.10 -7.82 -0.41
N SER A 157 -20.33 -6.73 -1.13
CA SER A 157 -20.02 -6.67 -2.58
C SER A 157 -18.58 -7.01 -2.85
N SER A 158 -18.35 -7.83 -3.88
CA SER A 158 -17.00 -8.18 -4.33
C SER A 158 -16.29 -6.98 -4.95
N VAL A 159 -14.96 -7.01 -4.96
CA VAL A 159 -14.16 -5.98 -5.64
C VAL A 159 -14.45 -6.00 -7.15
N ASN A 160 -14.61 -4.84 -7.74
CA ASN A 160 -14.83 -4.68 -9.18
C ASN A 160 -13.55 -5.03 -9.95
N ILE A 161 -13.57 -6.19 -10.61
CA ILE A 161 -12.42 -6.70 -11.37
C ILE A 161 -12.11 -5.83 -12.60
N ALA A 162 -13.12 -5.20 -13.20
CA ALA A 162 -12.93 -4.35 -14.38
C ALA A 162 -12.01 -3.15 -14.08
N ASN A 163 -12.04 -2.63 -12.85
CA ASN A 163 -11.24 -1.49 -12.41
C ASN A 163 -10.00 -1.89 -11.57
N LYS A 164 -9.63 -3.17 -11.55
CA LYS A 164 -8.49 -3.67 -10.76
C LYS A 164 -7.15 -3.01 -11.14
N SER A 165 -7.00 -2.55 -12.38
CA SER A 165 -5.80 -1.83 -12.82
C SER A 165 -5.64 -0.49 -12.11
N ARG A 166 -6.75 0.19 -11.80
CA ARG A 166 -6.80 1.49 -11.14
C ARG A 166 -6.69 1.34 -9.62
N PHE A 167 -7.49 0.48 -9.00
CA PHE A 167 -7.60 0.36 -7.56
C PHE A 167 -6.81 -0.83 -7.01
N THR A 168 -6.10 -0.60 -5.91
CA THR A 168 -5.43 -1.66 -5.15
C THR A 168 -5.90 -1.64 -3.71
N MET A 169 -6.48 -2.75 -3.25
CA MET A 169 -6.87 -2.93 -1.87
C MET A 169 -5.62 -3.17 -1.01
N LEU A 170 -5.29 -2.23 -0.14
CA LEU A 170 -4.15 -2.36 0.77
C LEU A 170 -4.53 -3.11 2.03
N ARG A 171 -5.74 -2.90 2.52
CA ARG A 171 -6.34 -3.60 3.64
C ARG A 171 -7.85 -3.65 3.44
N ASP A 172 -8.48 -4.74 3.86
CA ASP A 172 -9.93 -4.95 3.81
C ASP A 172 -10.34 -5.84 4.98
N GLN A 173 -11.29 -5.40 5.78
CA GLN A 173 -11.73 -6.14 6.97
C GLN A 173 -13.19 -5.87 7.28
N PHE A 174 -13.88 -6.94 7.70
CA PHE A 174 -15.26 -6.90 8.19
C PHE A 174 -15.27 -6.87 9.72
N PHE A 175 -16.21 -6.12 10.26
CA PHE A 175 -16.46 -6.00 11.69
C PHE A 175 -17.94 -6.31 11.94
N ASN A 176 -18.20 -7.34 12.76
CA ASN A 176 -19.54 -7.63 13.25
C ASN A 176 -19.75 -6.84 14.54
N LEU A 177 -20.74 -5.99 14.53
CA LEU A 177 -21.09 -5.11 15.65
C LEU A 177 -22.41 -5.60 16.22
N ASP A 178 -22.30 -6.49 17.19
CA ASP A 178 -23.45 -7.07 17.88
C ASP A 178 -23.67 -6.33 19.21
N ALA A 179 -24.92 -5.97 19.46
CA ALA A 179 -25.33 -5.33 20.71
C ALA A 179 -25.03 -6.18 21.96
N ALA A 180 -25.04 -7.50 21.83
CA ALA A 180 -24.83 -8.42 22.94
C ALA A 180 -23.38 -8.73 23.25
N GLN A 181 -22.48 -8.63 22.26
CA GLN A 181 -21.09 -9.08 22.41
C GLN A 181 -20.03 -7.98 22.24
N SER A 182 -20.13 -7.16 21.22
CA SER A 182 -19.12 -6.13 20.96
C SER A 182 -19.68 -4.99 20.12
N GLN A 183 -19.95 -3.88 20.79
CA GLN A 183 -20.46 -2.66 20.15
C GLN A 183 -19.35 -1.79 19.57
N ILE A 184 -18.12 -1.99 20.02
CA ILE A 184 -16.97 -1.15 19.69
C ILE A 184 -15.78 -2.02 19.32
N HIS A 185 -15.20 -1.74 18.17
CA HIS A 185 -13.93 -2.35 17.74
C HIS A 185 -12.87 -1.29 17.51
N THR A 186 -11.65 -1.61 17.88
CA THR A 186 -10.48 -0.75 17.60
C THR A 186 -9.76 -1.26 16.37
N ILE A 187 -9.57 -0.37 15.42
CA ILE A 187 -8.72 -0.58 14.24
C ILE A 187 -7.31 -0.09 14.58
N ASN A 188 -6.32 -0.94 14.34
CA ASN A 188 -4.91 -0.59 14.50
C ASN A 188 -4.11 -1.30 13.39
N TRP A 189 -4.00 -0.67 12.23
CA TRP A 189 -3.37 -1.25 11.06
C TRP A 189 -2.05 -0.56 10.74
N TYR A 190 -1.01 -1.37 10.63
CA TYR A 190 0.27 -0.93 10.12
C TYR A 190 0.55 -1.60 8.77
N ILE A 191 0.54 -0.78 7.71
CA ILE A 191 0.64 -1.24 6.31
C ILE A 191 1.95 -0.71 5.75
N LYS A 192 2.86 -1.61 5.36
CA LYS A 192 4.12 -1.28 4.69
C LYS A 192 3.96 -1.43 3.18
N GLY A 193 4.60 -0.53 2.45
CA GLY A 193 4.60 -0.59 1.00
C GLY A 193 5.49 0.47 0.38
N ARG A 194 5.35 0.63 -0.91
CA ARG A 194 6.00 1.69 -1.68
C ARG A 194 4.96 2.20 -2.68
N TRP A 195 4.34 3.32 -2.33
CA TRP A 195 3.31 3.93 -3.18
C TRP A 195 3.78 5.29 -3.62
N GLU A 196 3.85 5.47 -4.93
CA GLU A 196 4.22 6.74 -5.54
C GLU A 196 2.99 7.63 -5.62
N VAL A 197 3.16 8.88 -5.22
CA VAL A 197 2.11 9.90 -5.20
C VAL A 197 2.63 11.15 -5.90
N GLU A 198 1.84 11.69 -6.82
CA GLU A 198 2.13 12.95 -7.49
C GLU A 198 0.99 13.92 -7.27
N PHE A 199 1.37 15.14 -6.87
CA PHE A 199 0.45 16.24 -6.61
C PHE A 199 0.52 17.28 -7.74
N GLY A 200 -0.63 17.83 -8.11
CA GLY A 200 -0.75 18.90 -9.10
C GLY A 200 -0.79 20.29 -8.50
N ALA A 201 -1.15 20.39 -7.21
CA ALA A 201 -1.25 21.65 -6.49
C ALA A 201 -0.75 21.52 -5.03
N ASN A 202 -0.84 22.56 -4.23
CA ASN A 202 -0.07 22.70 -2.99
C ASN A 202 -0.88 22.51 -1.71
N ALA A 203 -2.21 22.55 -1.80
CA ALA A 203 -3.08 22.59 -0.62
C ALA A 203 -3.15 21.27 0.15
N GLY A 204 -2.93 20.12 -0.51
CA GLY A 204 -3.04 18.81 0.09
C GLY A 204 -4.50 18.39 0.29
N ASN A 205 -5.32 18.53 -0.73
CA ASN A 205 -6.71 18.06 -0.75
C ASN A 205 -6.93 17.08 -1.90
N ILE A 206 -8.14 16.51 -1.98
CA ILE A 206 -8.48 15.49 -3.00
C ILE A 206 -8.27 15.99 -4.43
N GLY A 207 -8.50 17.29 -4.70
CA GLY A 207 -8.33 17.90 -6.02
C GLY A 207 -6.87 18.04 -6.45
N ASP A 208 -5.93 17.91 -5.53
CA ASP A 208 -4.50 18.11 -5.79
C ASP A 208 -3.80 16.85 -6.31
N PHE A 209 -4.41 15.68 -6.21
CA PHE A 209 -3.79 14.45 -6.68
C PHE A 209 -3.80 14.33 -8.20
N ARG A 210 -2.63 14.07 -8.77
CA ARG A 210 -2.47 13.59 -10.15
C ARG A 210 -2.42 12.06 -10.19
N THR A 211 -1.68 11.47 -9.24
CA THR A 211 -1.58 10.01 -9.11
C THR A 211 -1.46 9.63 -7.65
N GLY A 212 -1.95 8.44 -7.29
CA GLY A 212 -1.59 7.81 -6.04
C GLY A 212 -2.35 8.33 -4.81
N ALA A 213 -3.65 8.57 -4.89
CA ALA A 213 -4.45 8.87 -3.72
C ALA A 213 -4.70 7.63 -2.86
N ILE A 214 -4.69 7.77 -1.55
CA ILE A 214 -5.01 6.70 -0.61
C ILE A 214 -6.22 7.11 0.21
N TYR A 215 -7.23 6.25 0.17
CA TYR A 215 -8.50 6.45 0.87
C TYR A 215 -8.68 5.44 1.99
N LEU A 216 -9.21 5.91 3.11
CA LEU A 216 -9.90 5.05 4.05
C LEU A 216 -11.38 5.02 3.63
N PHE A 217 -11.90 3.83 3.42
CA PHE A 217 -13.26 3.57 3.00
C PHE A 217 -13.98 2.82 4.10
N ALA A 218 -15.23 3.18 4.37
CA ALA A 218 -16.11 2.43 5.25
C ALA A 218 -17.49 2.31 4.63
N ILE A 219 -18.07 1.12 4.71
CA ILE A 219 -19.46 0.82 4.35
C ILE A 219 -20.06 -0.07 5.40
N TYR A 220 -21.34 0.14 5.73
CA TYR A 220 -22.02 -0.70 6.69
C TYR A 220 -23.40 -1.16 6.20
N VAL A 221 -23.86 -2.25 6.78
CA VAL A 221 -25.18 -2.84 6.54
C VAL A 221 -25.86 -3.06 7.89
N GLY A 222 -27.13 -2.71 8.00
CA GLY A 222 -27.91 -2.83 9.23
C GLY A 222 -28.01 -1.50 9.98
N ALA A 223 -27.75 -1.52 11.27
CA ALA A 223 -27.83 -0.32 12.12
C ALA A 223 -26.73 0.70 11.80
N VAL A 224 -26.95 1.95 12.24
CA VAL A 224 -26.00 3.06 12.04
C VAL A 224 -24.68 2.77 12.73
N VAL A 225 -23.62 2.72 11.95
CA VAL A 225 -22.25 2.53 12.42
C VAL A 225 -21.47 3.82 12.25
N ASN A 226 -20.74 4.21 13.26
CA ASN A 226 -19.85 5.34 13.22
C ASN A 226 -18.40 4.87 13.26
N LEU A 227 -17.59 5.43 12.38
CA LEU A 227 -16.16 5.45 12.57
C LEU A 227 -15.83 6.68 13.43
N ASN A 228 -15.76 6.47 14.74
CA ASN A 228 -15.51 7.52 15.72
C ASN A 228 -14.09 8.09 15.54
N ALA A 229 -13.55 8.77 16.55
CA ALA A 229 -12.21 9.34 16.48
C ALA A 229 -11.17 8.38 15.87
N GLY A 230 -10.29 8.91 15.06
CA GLY A 230 -9.22 8.15 14.45
C GLY A 230 -8.08 9.02 13.97
N SER A 231 -7.00 8.37 13.59
CA SER A 231 -5.83 9.01 13.02
C SER A 231 -5.15 8.10 12.00
N ALA A 232 -4.55 8.72 11.01
CA ALA A 232 -3.65 8.03 10.10
C ALA A 232 -2.30 8.74 10.07
N ARG A 233 -1.22 7.99 10.28
CA ARG A 233 0.15 8.47 10.09
C ARG A 233 0.71 7.92 8.80
N VAL A 234 1.09 8.81 7.92
CA VAL A 234 1.73 8.54 6.64
C VAL A 234 3.22 8.82 6.76
N ARG A 235 4.07 7.82 6.53
CA ARG A 235 5.52 8.02 6.43
C ARG A 235 5.94 7.98 4.98
N TYR A 236 6.71 8.97 4.56
CA TYR A 236 7.07 9.15 3.16
C TYR A 236 8.47 9.72 2.98
N PHE A 237 8.97 9.62 1.77
CA PHE A 237 10.14 10.32 1.25
C PHE A 237 9.70 11.37 0.23
N ASP A 238 10.37 12.50 0.27
CA ASP A 238 10.32 13.55 -0.75
C ASP A 238 11.33 13.30 -1.87
#